data_dd5294f18dadf264aa2adcfea0fa3edc
#
_entry.id   dd5294f18dadf264aa2adcfea0fa3edc
#
_cell.length_a   1.000
_cell.length_b   1.000
_cell.length_c   1.000
_cell.angle_alpha   90.00
_cell.angle_beta   90.00
_cell.angle_gamma   90.00
#
_symmetry.space_group_name_H-M   'P 1'
#
loop_
_entity.id
_entity.type
_entity.pdbx_description
1 polymer ?
#
loop_
_entity_poly.entity_id
_entity_poly.type
_entity_poly.pdbx_seq_one_letter_code
_entity_poly.pdbx_strand_id
1 'polypeptide(L)'
;VVAADNCRFAHLEVLRGIPASGGSTVRFPQAAGWLDAMRYLLTGDEFDAAEALRMRLVNEVVAAERVLPRAIELAERVAKAAPLAIRATLQSAFLARDAGDAAALARLTPTLLQLIRSADVTEGVMAMLQKRQPVFKGC
;
A
#
# COMPACT_ATOMS: atom_id res chain seq x y z
N VAL A 1 -2.61 -5.49 0.18
CA VAL A 1 -2.86 -6.70 0.98
C VAL A 1 -4.08 -7.42 0.41
N VAL A 2 -3.96 -8.72 0.15
CA VAL A 2 -5.06 -9.61 -0.26
C VAL A 2 -5.30 -10.57 0.90
N ALA A 3 -6.54 -10.70 1.34
CA ALA A 3 -6.92 -11.61 2.42
C ALA A 3 -7.80 -12.75 1.90
N ALA A 4 -7.75 -13.90 2.58
CA ALA A 4 -8.71 -14.96 2.37
C ALA A 4 -10.05 -14.58 3.01
N ASP A 5 -11.16 -15.04 2.43
CA ASP A 5 -12.51 -14.83 2.93
C ASP A 5 -12.75 -15.46 4.32
N ASN A 6 -11.98 -16.48 4.64
CA ASN A 6 -12.01 -17.16 5.94
C ASN A 6 -11.01 -16.61 6.96
N CYS A 7 -10.28 -15.52 6.67
CA CYS A 7 -9.36 -14.90 7.63
C CYS A 7 -10.10 -14.33 8.83
N ARG A 8 -9.44 -14.43 10.00
CA ARG A 8 -9.81 -13.79 11.24
C ARG A 8 -8.66 -12.95 11.76
N PHE A 9 -8.98 -11.82 12.34
CA PHE A 9 -8.02 -10.85 12.85
C PHE A 9 -8.40 -10.46 14.28
N ALA A 10 -7.42 -10.30 15.14
CA ALA A 10 -7.63 -9.80 16.51
C ALA A 10 -6.37 -9.12 17.05
N HIS A 11 -6.56 -8.20 17.99
CA HIS A 11 -5.53 -7.60 18.83
C HIS A 11 -5.83 -8.01 20.29
N LEU A 12 -5.20 -9.09 20.75
CA LEU A 12 -5.54 -9.74 22.01
C LEU A 12 -4.72 -9.23 23.20
N GLU A 13 -3.81 -8.28 22.99
CA GLU A 13 -2.83 -7.81 23.97
C GLU A 13 -3.51 -7.25 25.21
N VAL A 14 -4.56 -6.44 25.05
CA VAL A 14 -5.29 -5.83 26.17
C VAL A 14 -5.97 -6.88 27.06
N LEU A 15 -6.40 -7.99 26.50
CA LEU A 15 -6.98 -9.13 27.26
C LEU A 15 -5.90 -9.90 28.04
N ARG A 16 -4.63 -9.62 27.82
CA ARG A 16 -3.47 -10.22 28.51
C ARG A 16 -2.75 -9.24 29.42
N GLY A 17 -3.33 -8.05 29.66
CA GLY A 17 -2.79 -7.04 30.56
C GLY A 17 -1.60 -6.25 30.00
N ILE A 18 -1.37 -6.30 28.68
CA ILE A 18 -0.32 -5.52 28.02
C ILE A 18 -0.93 -4.61 26.93
N PRO A 19 -0.30 -3.46 26.63
CA PRO A 19 -0.78 -2.60 25.56
C PRO A 19 -0.55 -3.25 24.19
N ALA A 20 -1.38 -2.90 23.22
CA ALA A 20 -1.19 -3.30 21.82
C ALA A 20 0.20 -2.84 21.35
N SER A 21 1.01 -3.79 20.89
CA SER A 21 2.43 -3.63 20.57
C SER A 21 2.70 -3.70 19.06
N GLY A 22 3.97 -3.73 18.66
CA GLY A 22 4.35 -3.87 17.24
C GLY A 22 3.91 -2.71 16.34
N GLY A 23 3.50 -1.57 16.92
CA GLY A 23 3.05 -0.39 16.18
C GLY A 23 1.57 -0.39 15.80
N SER A 24 0.76 -1.30 16.34
CA SER A 24 -0.69 -1.38 16.09
C SER A 24 -1.39 -0.09 16.49
N THR A 25 -1.02 0.50 17.62
CA THR A 25 -1.58 1.78 18.11
C THR A 25 -1.33 2.97 17.18
N VAL A 26 -0.39 2.86 16.26
CA VAL A 26 -0.07 3.89 15.27
C VAL A 26 -0.67 3.54 13.91
N ARG A 27 -0.36 2.34 13.40
CA ARG A 27 -0.73 1.94 12.03
C ARG A 27 -2.21 1.64 11.85
N PHE A 28 -2.86 1.07 12.86
CA PHE A 28 -4.27 0.72 12.76
C PHE A 28 -5.15 1.98 12.69
N PRO A 29 -5.03 2.99 13.59
CA PRO A 29 -5.77 4.24 13.44
C PRO A 29 -5.48 5.00 12.13
N GLN A 30 -4.26 4.93 11.62
CA GLN A 30 -3.92 5.55 10.33
C GLN A 30 -4.64 4.89 9.15
N ALA A 31 -4.82 3.58 9.18
CA ALA A 31 -5.47 2.84 8.11
C ALA A 31 -7.01 2.84 8.24
N ALA A 32 -7.54 2.52 9.41
CA ALA A 32 -8.98 2.30 9.66
C ALA A 32 -9.72 3.53 10.21
N GLY A 33 -8.96 4.55 10.65
CA GLY A 33 -9.50 5.66 11.43
C GLY A 33 -9.60 5.34 12.92
N TRP A 34 -9.75 6.39 13.73
CA TRP A 34 -9.69 6.30 15.20
C TRP A 34 -10.79 5.40 15.79
N LEU A 35 -12.03 5.57 15.36
CA LEU A 35 -13.17 4.87 15.97
C LEU A 35 -13.09 3.37 15.77
N ASP A 36 -12.87 2.91 14.54
CA ASP A 36 -12.75 1.50 14.22
C ASP A 36 -11.52 0.88 14.91
N ALA A 37 -10.36 1.55 14.84
CA ALA A 37 -9.15 1.05 15.46
C ALA A 37 -9.31 0.91 16.98
N MET A 38 -9.83 1.93 17.67
CA MET A 38 -10.00 1.90 19.12
C MET A 38 -10.99 0.83 19.55
N ARG A 39 -12.08 0.61 18.80
CA ARG A 39 -13.00 -0.49 19.09
C ARG A 39 -12.25 -1.81 19.25
N TYR A 40 -11.48 -2.23 18.26
CA TYR A 40 -10.81 -3.54 18.26
C TYR A 40 -9.55 -3.57 19.13
N LEU A 41 -8.80 -2.47 19.22
CA LEU A 41 -7.61 -2.40 20.08
C LEU A 41 -7.95 -2.45 21.58
N LEU A 42 -9.11 -1.90 21.97
CA LEU A 42 -9.50 -1.82 23.38
C LEU A 42 -10.36 -2.99 23.85
N THR A 43 -11.11 -3.62 22.95
CA THR A 43 -11.95 -4.78 23.30
C THR A 43 -11.23 -6.11 23.13
N GLY A 44 -10.27 -6.17 22.18
CA GLY A 44 -9.70 -7.44 21.76
C GLY A 44 -10.65 -8.31 20.93
N ASP A 45 -11.77 -7.72 20.45
CA ASP A 45 -12.73 -8.43 19.63
C ASP A 45 -12.08 -8.95 18.33
N GLU A 46 -12.51 -10.14 17.91
CA GLU A 46 -12.17 -10.68 16.62
C GLU A 46 -13.04 -10.05 15.53
N PHE A 47 -12.45 -9.87 14.34
CA PHE A 47 -13.18 -9.44 13.14
C PHE A 47 -12.76 -10.27 11.92
N ASP A 48 -13.65 -10.35 10.95
CA ASP A 48 -13.46 -11.14 9.73
C ASP A 48 -12.83 -10.35 8.59
N ALA A 49 -12.65 -11.03 7.45
CA ALA A 49 -12.07 -10.43 6.25
C ALA A 49 -12.95 -9.33 5.65
N ALA A 50 -14.28 -9.45 5.75
CA ALA A 50 -15.21 -8.44 5.24
C ALA A 50 -15.09 -7.14 6.05
N GLU A 51 -14.98 -7.25 7.37
CA GLU A 51 -14.77 -6.11 8.24
C GLU A 51 -13.37 -5.50 8.05
N ALA A 52 -12.34 -6.32 7.85
CA ALA A 52 -11.00 -5.84 7.50
C ALA A 52 -10.99 -5.05 6.18
N LEU A 53 -11.79 -5.48 5.18
CA LEU A 53 -11.97 -4.75 3.92
C LEU A 53 -12.71 -3.43 4.14
N ARG A 54 -13.79 -3.44 4.91
CA ARG A 54 -14.54 -2.23 5.27
C ARG A 54 -13.65 -1.19 5.94
N MET A 55 -12.80 -1.63 6.86
CA MET A 55 -11.84 -0.80 7.58
C MET A 55 -10.59 -0.42 6.76
N ARG A 56 -10.48 -0.86 5.50
CA ARG A 56 -9.33 -0.61 4.62
C ARG A 56 -8.00 -1.18 5.12
N LEU A 57 -8.03 -2.19 5.96
CA LEU A 57 -6.83 -2.94 6.39
C LEU A 57 -6.34 -3.89 5.31
N VAL A 58 -7.24 -4.35 4.44
CA VAL A 58 -6.93 -5.14 3.27
C VAL A 58 -7.54 -4.48 2.02
N ASN A 59 -6.95 -4.74 0.85
CA ASN A 59 -7.39 -4.15 -0.42
C ASN A 59 -8.44 -5.02 -1.12
N GLU A 60 -8.35 -6.34 -0.95
CA GLU A 60 -9.22 -7.32 -1.60
C GLU A 60 -9.44 -8.52 -0.67
N VAL A 61 -10.61 -9.13 -0.78
CA VAL A 61 -10.96 -10.41 -0.16
C VAL A 61 -11.29 -11.39 -1.27
N VAL A 62 -10.67 -12.56 -1.23
CA VAL A 62 -10.84 -13.62 -2.23
C VAL A 62 -10.93 -14.99 -1.52
N ALA A 63 -11.35 -16.03 -2.25
CA ALA A 63 -11.29 -17.40 -1.73
C ALA A 63 -9.86 -17.78 -1.34
N ALA A 64 -9.68 -18.60 -0.31
CA ALA A 64 -8.38 -18.88 0.30
C ALA A 64 -7.33 -19.35 -0.72
N GLU A 65 -7.71 -20.24 -1.65
CA GLU A 65 -6.83 -20.76 -2.71
C GLU A 65 -6.45 -19.70 -3.76
N ARG A 66 -7.18 -18.59 -3.82
CA ARG A 66 -6.93 -17.49 -4.76
C ARG A 66 -6.01 -16.40 -4.21
N VAL A 67 -5.68 -16.41 -2.92
CA VAL A 67 -4.89 -15.33 -2.28
C VAL A 67 -3.52 -15.19 -2.93
N LEU A 68 -2.75 -16.28 -3.02
CA LEU A 68 -1.42 -16.22 -3.61
C LEU A 68 -1.45 -15.92 -5.11
N PRO A 69 -2.26 -16.58 -5.94
CA PRO A 69 -2.40 -16.21 -7.34
C PRO A 69 -2.76 -14.73 -7.54
N ARG A 70 -3.72 -14.21 -6.77
CA ARG A 70 -4.12 -12.81 -6.87
C ARG A 70 -3.02 -11.84 -6.44
N ALA A 71 -2.28 -12.15 -5.40
CA ALA A 71 -1.14 -11.34 -4.96
C ALA A 71 -0.04 -11.29 -6.04
N ILE A 72 0.23 -12.42 -6.72
CA ILE A 72 1.20 -12.51 -7.83
C ILE A 72 0.70 -11.66 -9.02
N GLU A 73 -0.57 -11.77 -9.42
CA GLU A 73 -1.16 -10.93 -10.48
C GLU A 73 -0.96 -9.43 -10.21
N LEU A 74 -1.17 -8.99 -8.97
CA LEU A 74 -0.95 -7.60 -8.58
C LEU A 74 0.54 -7.22 -8.63
N ALA A 75 1.42 -8.08 -8.14
CA ALA A 75 2.87 -7.87 -8.17
C ALA A 75 3.41 -7.80 -9.61
N GLU A 76 2.94 -8.64 -10.51
CA GLU A 76 3.28 -8.60 -11.93
C GLU A 76 2.83 -7.30 -12.62
N ARG A 77 1.66 -6.78 -12.24
CA ARG A 77 1.20 -5.46 -12.73
C ARG A 77 2.13 -4.34 -12.27
N VAL A 78 2.57 -4.38 -11.01
CA VAL A 78 3.56 -3.43 -10.49
C VAL A 78 4.90 -3.59 -11.22
N ALA A 79 5.35 -4.83 -11.46
CA ALA A 79 6.61 -5.11 -12.13
C ALA A 79 6.65 -4.64 -13.60
N LYS A 80 5.50 -4.46 -14.23
CA LYS A 80 5.38 -3.90 -15.61
C LYS A 80 5.51 -2.38 -15.66
N ALA A 81 5.45 -1.68 -14.53
CA ALA A 81 5.57 -0.23 -14.49
C ALA A 81 7.05 0.21 -14.39
N ALA A 82 7.34 1.48 -14.76
CA ALA A 82 8.68 2.03 -14.75
C ALA A 82 9.31 1.99 -13.34
N PRO A 83 10.43 1.29 -13.12
CA PRO A 83 10.99 1.08 -11.77
C PRO A 83 11.37 2.38 -11.07
N LEU A 84 11.90 3.37 -11.81
CA LEU A 84 12.25 4.68 -11.25
C LEU A 84 11.00 5.45 -10.79
N ALA A 85 9.91 5.39 -11.57
CA ALA A 85 8.65 6.04 -11.21
C ALA A 85 8.02 5.40 -9.97
N ILE A 86 8.03 4.07 -9.86
CA ILE A 86 7.56 3.35 -8.66
C ILE A 86 8.35 3.78 -7.43
N ARG A 87 9.69 3.78 -7.51
CA ARG A 87 10.55 4.20 -6.39
C ARG A 87 10.24 5.63 -5.96
N ALA A 88 10.15 6.56 -6.91
CA ALA A 88 9.84 7.96 -6.63
C ALA A 88 8.45 8.13 -5.99
N THR A 89 7.45 7.40 -6.47
CA THR A 89 6.10 7.40 -5.92
C THR A 89 6.10 6.93 -4.46
N LEU A 90 6.77 5.80 -4.17
CA LEU A 90 6.87 5.27 -2.80
C LEU A 90 7.65 6.22 -1.89
N GLN A 91 8.77 6.79 -2.35
CA GLN A 91 9.55 7.76 -1.58
C GLN A 91 8.73 9.00 -1.24
N SER A 92 7.95 9.53 -2.19
CA SER A 92 7.06 10.67 -1.96
C SER A 92 5.96 10.35 -0.95
N ALA A 93 5.31 9.18 -1.08
CA ALA A 93 4.27 8.75 -0.16
C ALA A 93 4.81 8.52 1.26
N PHE A 94 5.99 7.91 1.40
CA PHE A 94 6.65 7.74 2.70
C PHE A 94 7.07 9.09 3.30
N LEU A 95 7.57 10.02 2.49
CA LEU A 95 7.93 11.35 2.96
C LEU A 95 6.72 12.12 3.48
N ALA A 96 5.57 12.05 2.78
CA ALA A 96 4.32 12.64 3.24
C ALA A 96 3.88 12.06 4.60
N ARG A 97 3.96 10.74 4.76
CA ARG A 97 3.62 10.05 6.01
C ARG A 97 4.55 10.42 7.17
N ASP A 98 5.86 10.51 6.91
CA ASP A 98 6.89 10.60 7.96
C ASP A 98 7.26 12.06 8.29
N ALA A 99 7.12 13.00 7.33
CA ALA A 99 7.51 14.40 7.47
C ALA A 99 6.41 15.41 7.07
N GLY A 100 5.22 14.91 6.70
CA GLY A 100 4.06 15.72 6.35
C GLY A 100 4.01 16.15 4.89
N ASP A 101 2.82 16.60 4.48
CA ASP A 101 2.49 16.90 3.08
C ASP A 101 3.38 17.98 2.47
N ALA A 102 3.71 19.05 3.24
CA ALA A 102 4.53 20.14 2.74
C ALA A 102 5.93 19.66 2.30
N ALA A 103 6.54 18.75 3.06
CA ALA A 103 7.85 18.19 2.73
C ALA A 103 7.78 17.34 1.44
N ALA A 104 6.72 16.55 1.29
CA ALA A 104 6.52 15.73 0.08
C ALA A 104 6.25 16.61 -1.14
N LEU A 105 5.34 17.59 -1.03
CA LEU A 105 4.99 18.50 -2.13
C LEU A 105 6.21 19.30 -2.63
N ALA A 106 7.09 19.76 -1.74
CA ALA A 106 8.32 20.45 -2.11
C ALA A 106 9.28 19.59 -2.96
N ARG A 107 9.18 18.26 -2.85
CA ARG A 107 10.03 17.32 -3.60
C ARG A 107 9.44 16.87 -4.93
N LEU A 108 8.15 17.07 -5.20
CA LEU A 108 7.49 16.54 -6.42
C LEU A 108 8.14 17.08 -7.69
N THR A 109 8.24 18.41 -7.83
CA THR A 109 8.81 19.02 -9.04
C THR A 109 10.28 18.66 -9.27
N PRO A 110 11.19 18.76 -8.27
CA PRO A 110 12.56 18.29 -8.44
C PRO A 110 12.66 16.82 -8.87
N THR A 111 11.86 15.94 -8.26
CA THR A 111 11.84 14.52 -8.59
C THR A 111 11.35 14.28 -10.02
N LEU A 112 10.27 14.98 -10.44
CA LEU A 112 9.76 14.89 -11.80
C LEU A 112 10.81 15.33 -12.83
N LEU A 113 11.52 16.45 -12.58
CA LEU A 113 12.56 16.95 -13.49
C LEU A 113 13.76 16.00 -13.62
N GLN A 114 14.07 15.21 -12.60
CA GLN A 114 15.05 14.15 -12.68
C GLN A 114 14.55 12.99 -13.54
N LEU A 115 13.31 12.54 -13.31
CA LEU A 115 12.74 11.39 -14.01
C LEU A 115 12.50 11.66 -15.50
N ILE A 116 12.12 12.88 -15.87
CA ILE A 116 11.79 13.23 -17.26
C ILE A 116 12.99 13.03 -18.24
N ARG A 117 14.21 12.96 -17.70
CA ARG A 117 15.43 12.70 -18.46
C ARG A 117 15.77 11.21 -18.59
N SER A 118 15.00 10.33 -17.95
CA SER A 118 15.26 8.90 -17.99
C SER A 118 14.85 8.28 -19.33
N ALA A 119 15.49 7.18 -19.68
CA ALA A 119 15.12 6.39 -20.84
C ALA A 119 13.70 5.79 -20.67
N ASP A 120 13.30 5.49 -19.46
CA ASP A 120 11.97 4.96 -19.16
C ASP A 120 10.85 5.96 -19.48
N VAL A 121 11.03 7.26 -19.23
CA VAL A 121 10.05 8.28 -19.63
C VAL A 121 9.94 8.36 -21.16
N THR A 122 11.06 8.37 -21.86
CA THR A 122 11.09 8.35 -23.33
C THR A 122 10.37 7.11 -23.86
N GLU A 123 10.68 5.94 -23.33
CA GLU A 123 10.01 4.67 -23.70
C GLU A 123 8.50 4.73 -23.42
N GLY A 124 8.10 5.22 -22.25
CA GLY A 124 6.67 5.34 -21.88
C GLY A 124 5.89 6.22 -22.85
N VAL A 125 6.46 7.38 -23.23
CA VAL A 125 5.85 8.30 -24.22
C VAL A 125 5.77 7.65 -25.59
N MET A 126 6.86 7.03 -26.06
CA MET A 126 6.88 6.36 -27.36
C MET A 126 5.94 5.17 -27.43
N ALA A 127 5.89 4.35 -26.39
CA ALA A 127 4.97 3.23 -26.31
C ALA A 127 3.50 3.68 -26.37
N MET A 128 3.16 4.77 -25.65
CA MET A 128 1.83 5.37 -25.70
C MET A 128 1.46 5.85 -27.11
N LEU A 129 2.33 6.58 -27.78
CA LEU A 129 2.11 7.08 -29.15
C LEU A 129 1.95 5.92 -30.15
N GLN A 130 2.74 4.87 -29.97
CA GLN A 130 2.72 3.67 -30.82
C GLN A 130 1.65 2.64 -30.42
N LYS A 131 0.87 2.90 -29.36
CA LYS A 131 -0.18 1.99 -28.84
C LYS A 131 0.34 0.58 -28.55
N ARG A 132 1.56 0.46 -28.03
CA ARG A 132 2.21 -0.79 -27.61
C ARG A 132 2.49 -0.82 -26.12
N GLN A 133 2.79 -1.98 -25.59
CA GLN A 133 3.28 -2.10 -24.21
C GLN A 133 4.70 -1.53 -24.10
N PRO A 134 4.99 -0.73 -23.05
CA PRO A 134 6.34 -0.24 -22.78
C PRO A 134 7.24 -1.35 -22.23
N VAL A 135 8.55 -1.19 -22.44
CA VAL A 135 9.58 -2.07 -21.86
C VAL A 135 10.55 -1.19 -21.08
N PHE A 136 10.32 -1.10 -19.78
CA PHE A 136 11.12 -0.26 -18.90
C PHE A 136 12.40 -0.98 -18.42
N LYS A 137 13.49 -0.21 -18.27
CA LYS A 137 14.81 -0.73 -17.87
C LYS A 137 15.29 -0.17 -16.53
N GLY A 138 14.64 0.87 -16.01
CA GLY A 138 15.02 1.51 -14.76
C GLY A 138 16.23 2.44 -14.87
N CYS A 139 16.45 3.07 -16.01
CA CYS A 139 17.57 3.98 -16.28
C CYS A 139 17.13 5.25 -17.04
#